data_b3f655adb3165a991add585d45d44086
#
_entry.id   b3f655adb3165a991add585d45d44086
#
_cell.length_a   1.000
_cell.length_b   1.000
_cell.length_c   1.000
_cell.angle_alpha   90.00
_cell.angle_beta   90.00
_cell.angle_gamma   90.00
#
_symmetry.space_group_name_H-M   'P 1'
#
loop_
_entity.id
_entity.type
_entity.pdbx_description
1 polymer ?
#
loop_
_entity_poly.entity_id
_entity_poly.type
_entity_poly.pdbx_seq_one_letter_code
_entity_poly.pdbx_strand_id
1 'polypeptide(L)'
;MKSVVNEIYELRKKKPLIIDRSNKNRYRLVSNEENGTKTAYYFSVPIYSEDERKLLNLKFQNHGHSATLHGSNANVVLSNSVLIENRQGYCQLSMPNGYEFKDEQCICYQGLEVYPTANGVVMCADLDGEQQYRFRIKTDKPFCQIRSNNKYFAVMGEKFKPFVTVSCIGSLYHSGELFAPAEIKHQKINDKEYELIVFSNTSYAKSVLFEVNLQENKLFQDTTVESKNPKQNNAFGGTAFVGNSNTFGEQWLYARPDFSILNDLLEKSIQKAYLYIPILHRNDMKLMTVGLSTRFCSFGSTWDNKKAGTQKMNSSEIVYRYHKIDVTDMITRDQRLLASSEGWIIKSAVKNSGFSVVSTGDSFYAPQILEVNFK
;
A
#
# COMPACT_ATOMS: atom_id res chain seq x y z
N MET A 1 9.62 -11.58 0.62
CA MET A 1 8.44 -11.15 1.42
C MET A 1 7.94 -12.36 2.22
N LYS A 2 7.73 -12.21 3.54
CA LYS A 2 7.12 -13.30 4.32
C LYS A 2 5.72 -13.58 3.76
N SER A 3 5.31 -14.84 3.71
CA SER A 3 3.95 -15.17 3.26
C SER A 3 2.92 -14.50 4.17
N VAL A 4 1.72 -14.21 3.64
CA VAL A 4 0.59 -13.65 4.42
C VAL A 4 0.31 -14.50 5.67
N VAL A 5 0.40 -15.82 5.54
CA VAL A 5 0.21 -16.74 6.68
C VAL A 5 1.25 -16.51 7.76
N ASN A 6 2.52 -16.31 7.39
CA ASN A 6 3.58 -16.01 8.36
C ASN A 6 3.37 -14.65 9.04
N GLU A 7 2.89 -13.66 8.29
CA GLU A 7 2.57 -12.35 8.85
C GLU A 7 1.51 -12.46 9.95
N ILE A 8 0.41 -13.15 9.66
CA ILE A 8 -0.66 -13.38 10.64
C ILE A 8 -0.16 -14.24 11.82
N TYR A 9 0.66 -15.24 11.56
CA TYR A 9 1.25 -16.08 12.62
C TYR A 9 2.05 -15.24 13.62
N GLU A 10 2.86 -14.29 13.15
CA GLU A 10 3.60 -13.36 14.02
C GLU A 10 2.65 -12.42 14.80
N LEU A 11 1.63 -11.86 14.13
CA LEU A 11 0.63 -11.01 14.79
C LEU A 11 -0.14 -11.75 15.88
N ARG A 12 -0.40 -13.04 15.69
CA ARG A 12 -1.03 -13.93 16.69
C ARG A 12 -0.09 -14.39 17.80
N LYS A 13 1.11 -13.83 17.89
CA LYS A 13 2.14 -14.28 18.84
C LYS A 13 2.41 -15.79 18.69
N LYS A 14 2.56 -16.22 17.45
CA LYS A 14 2.87 -17.61 17.05
C LYS A 14 1.77 -18.63 17.34
N LYS A 15 0.53 -18.22 17.57
CA LYS A 15 -0.61 -19.14 17.63
C LYS A 15 -0.92 -19.68 16.23
N PRO A 16 -1.15 -20.99 16.07
CA PRO A 16 -1.49 -21.59 14.79
C PRO A 16 -2.76 -21.01 14.17
N LEU A 17 -2.81 -21.03 12.84
CA LEU A 17 -3.99 -20.65 12.05
C LEU A 17 -4.72 -21.94 11.62
N ILE A 18 -6.02 -21.98 11.90
CA ILE A 18 -6.92 -23.02 11.38
C ILE A 18 -7.74 -22.39 10.27
N ILE A 19 -7.17 -22.35 9.05
CA ILE A 19 -7.73 -21.61 7.92
C ILE A 19 -9.06 -22.22 7.49
N ASP A 20 -10.10 -21.37 7.46
CA ASP A 20 -11.40 -21.69 6.87
C ASP A 20 -11.32 -21.56 5.35
N ARG A 21 -11.21 -22.70 4.66
CA ARG A 21 -11.10 -22.77 3.19
C ARG A 21 -12.42 -22.51 2.45
N SER A 22 -13.54 -22.42 3.16
CA SER A 22 -14.84 -22.06 2.55
C SER A 22 -14.92 -20.58 2.17
N ASN A 23 -14.00 -19.77 2.69
CA ASN A 23 -13.91 -18.35 2.41
C ASN A 23 -13.58 -18.08 0.94
N LYS A 24 -14.40 -17.27 0.29
CA LYS A 24 -14.29 -16.93 -1.15
C LYS A 24 -13.80 -15.50 -1.42
N ASN A 25 -13.58 -14.71 -0.38
CA ASN A 25 -13.14 -13.33 -0.52
C ASN A 25 -11.62 -13.27 -0.77
N ARG A 26 -11.20 -12.56 -1.82
CA ARG A 26 -9.79 -12.46 -2.23
C ARG A 26 -8.91 -11.70 -1.25
N TYR A 27 -9.50 -10.85 -0.43
CA TYR A 27 -8.83 -9.96 0.51
C TYR A 27 -8.93 -10.43 1.96
N ARG A 28 -9.53 -11.58 2.20
CA ARG A 28 -9.84 -12.05 3.55
C ARG A 28 -9.28 -13.45 3.81
N LEU A 29 -8.64 -13.61 4.95
CA LEU A 29 -8.30 -14.90 5.54
C LEU A 29 -9.14 -15.10 6.80
N VAL A 30 -9.80 -16.24 6.94
CA VAL A 30 -10.59 -16.58 8.13
C VAL A 30 -9.92 -17.74 8.86
N SER A 31 -9.77 -17.58 10.17
CA SER A 31 -9.32 -18.64 11.10
C SER A 31 -10.46 -19.06 12.01
N ASN A 32 -10.66 -20.38 12.13
CA ASN A 32 -11.52 -20.94 13.16
C ASN A 32 -10.75 -20.97 14.48
N GLU A 33 -11.38 -20.55 15.56
CA GLU A 33 -10.75 -20.54 16.90
C GLU A 33 -11.28 -21.70 17.75
N GLU A 34 -10.48 -22.17 18.71
CA GLU A 34 -10.80 -23.33 19.57
C GLU A 34 -12.09 -23.15 20.38
N ASN A 35 -12.45 -21.91 20.70
CA ASN A 35 -13.66 -21.58 21.47
C ASN A 35 -14.93 -21.43 20.60
N GLY A 36 -14.87 -21.83 19.34
CA GLY A 36 -15.98 -21.73 18.40
C GLY A 36 -16.21 -20.33 17.82
N THR A 37 -15.37 -19.36 18.14
CA THR A 37 -15.36 -18.06 17.47
C THR A 37 -14.57 -18.14 16.17
N LYS A 38 -14.71 -17.11 15.32
CA LYS A 38 -13.91 -16.94 14.10
C LYS A 38 -13.17 -15.62 14.14
N THR A 39 -11.98 -15.63 13.54
CA THR A 39 -11.21 -14.40 13.31
C THR A 39 -11.03 -14.19 11.82
N ALA A 40 -11.53 -13.08 11.30
CA ALA A 40 -11.30 -12.66 9.93
C ALA A 40 -10.20 -11.59 9.88
N TYR A 41 -9.27 -11.74 8.95
CA TYR A 41 -8.22 -10.79 8.63
C TYR A 41 -8.48 -10.24 7.23
N TYR A 42 -8.86 -8.98 7.13
CA TYR A 42 -9.07 -8.27 5.87
C TYR A 42 -7.80 -7.51 5.53
N PHE A 43 -7.24 -7.80 4.36
CA PHE A 43 -6.03 -7.17 3.87
C PHE A 43 -6.37 -6.04 2.93
N SER A 44 -5.59 -4.98 2.95
CA SER A 44 -5.71 -3.90 1.98
C SER A 44 -5.36 -4.33 0.54
N VAL A 45 -4.77 -5.50 0.37
CA VAL A 45 -4.36 -6.06 -0.92
C VAL A 45 -4.93 -7.47 -1.10
N PRO A 46 -5.09 -7.97 -2.35
CA PRO A 46 -5.55 -9.32 -2.58
C PRO A 46 -4.51 -10.34 -2.11
N ILE A 47 -4.97 -11.39 -1.45
CA ILE A 47 -4.15 -12.50 -0.94
C ILE A 47 -4.44 -13.83 -1.64
N TYR A 48 -5.52 -13.89 -2.40
CA TYR A 48 -5.88 -15.05 -3.23
C TYR A 48 -5.89 -14.69 -4.71
N SER A 49 -5.50 -15.65 -5.56
CA SER A 49 -5.61 -15.54 -7.01
C SER A 49 -7.06 -15.34 -7.44
N GLU A 50 -7.27 -14.74 -8.60
CA GLU A 50 -8.60 -14.48 -9.14
C GLU A 50 -9.29 -15.77 -9.58
N ASP A 51 -8.58 -16.58 -10.36
CA ASP A 51 -9.15 -17.73 -11.05
C ASP A 51 -9.29 -18.97 -10.15
N GLU A 52 -8.29 -19.26 -9.35
CA GLU A 52 -8.22 -20.52 -8.59
C GLU A 52 -8.46 -20.37 -7.10
N ARG A 53 -8.56 -19.13 -6.60
CA ARG A 53 -8.68 -18.81 -5.16
C ARG A 53 -7.64 -19.50 -4.29
N LYS A 54 -6.45 -19.70 -4.85
CA LYS A 54 -5.28 -20.17 -4.13
C LYS A 54 -4.58 -18.98 -3.50
N LEU A 55 -3.99 -19.18 -2.33
CA LEU A 55 -3.09 -18.18 -1.74
C LEU A 55 -2.00 -17.82 -2.73
N LEU A 56 -1.80 -16.53 -2.95
CA LEU A 56 -0.80 -16.03 -3.89
C LEU A 56 0.59 -16.52 -3.46
N ASN A 57 1.25 -17.22 -4.36
CA ASN A 57 2.65 -17.59 -4.22
C ASN A 57 3.49 -16.54 -4.97
N LEU A 58 3.93 -15.51 -4.25
CA LEU A 58 4.68 -14.42 -4.82
C LEU A 58 6.15 -14.78 -4.96
N LYS A 59 6.46 -15.66 -5.92
CA LYS A 59 7.80 -16.14 -6.20
C LYS A 59 8.11 -16.01 -7.69
N PHE A 60 9.34 -15.60 -8.00
CA PHE A 60 9.82 -15.60 -9.38
C PHE A 60 10.14 -17.01 -9.84
N GLN A 61 9.73 -17.32 -11.06
CA GLN A 61 10.10 -18.55 -11.77
C GLN A 61 11.23 -18.24 -12.74
N ASN A 62 12.38 -18.89 -12.56
CA ASN A 62 13.56 -18.70 -13.41
C ASN A 62 13.48 -19.55 -14.68
N HIS A 63 13.64 -18.94 -15.84
CA HIS A 63 13.63 -19.58 -17.15
C HIS A 63 14.98 -19.44 -17.89
N GLY A 64 16.06 -19.13 -17.17
CA GLY A 64 17.41 -18.96 -17.71
C GLY A 64 17.67 -17.60 -18.35
N HIS A 65 16.90 -17.18 -19.34
CA HIS A 65 17.01 -15.87 -20.00
C HIS A 65 15.98 -14.84 -19.50
N SER A 66 15.01 -15.29 -18.74
CA SER A 66 13.98 -14.47 -18.11
C SER A 66 13.53 -15.08 -16.80
N ALA A 67 12.95 -14.28 -15.94
CA ALA A 67 12.19 -14.74 -14.79
C ALA A 67 10.77 -14.15 -14.83
N THR A 68 9.80 -14.91 -14.37
CA THR A 68 8.40 -14.48 -14.40
C THR A 68 7.76 -14.57 -13.02
N LEU A 69 6.78 -13.70 -12.80
CA LEU A 69 5.89 -13.74 -11.67
C LEU A 69 4.45 -13.60 -12.16
N HIS A 70 3.58 -14.50 -11.75
CA HIS A 70 2.14 -14.33 -11.93
C HIS A 70 1.53 -13.77 -10.65
N GLY A 71 1.23 -12.47 -10.70
CA GLY A 71 0.57 -11.77 -9.59
C GLY A 71 -0.94 -11.95 -9.60
N SER A 72 -1.63 -11.17 -8.80
CA SER A 72 -3.10 -11.23 -8.70
C SER A 72 -3.81 -10.77 -9.99
N ASN A 73 -3.37 -9.64 -10.54
CA ASN A 73 -3.95 -9.03 -11.74
C ASN A 73 -2.88 -8.52 -12.71
N ALA A 74 -1.63 -8.78 -12.43
CA ALA A 74 -0.51 -8.38 -13.26
C ALA A 74 0.54 -9.49 -13.32
N ASN A 75 1.20 -9.60 -14.46
CA ASN A 75 2.36 -10.45 -14.67
C ASN A 75 3.62 -9.58 -14.64
N VAL A 76 4.69 -10.12 -14.11
CA VAL A 76 6.00 -9.49 -14.16
C VAL A 76 6.94 -10.37 -14.97
N VAL A 77 7.64 -9.77 -15.93
CA VAL A 77 8.69 -10.43 -16.70
C VAL A 77 9.99 -9.66 -16.50
N LEU A 78 11.01 -10.39 -16.13
CA LEU A 78 12.33 -9.86 -15.83
C LEU A 78 13.32 -10.42 -16.88
N SER A 79 14.01 -9.52 -17.58
CA SER A 79 15.05 -9.85 -18.56
C SER A 79 16.03 -8.69 -18.65
N ASN A 80 16.19 -8.03 -19.79
CA ASN A 80 16.88 -6.74 -19.93
C ASN A 80 16.01 -5.56 -19.48
N SER A 81 14.87 -5.85 -18.87
CA SER A 81 13.95 -4.88 -18.29
C SER A 81 13.12 -5.54 -17.20
N VAL A 82 12.55 -4.72 -16.34
CA VAL A 82 11.46 -5.10 -15.45
C VAL A 82 10.18 -4.69 -16.18
N LEU A 83 9.44 -5.66 -16.71
CA LEU A 83 8.16 -5.46 -17.39
C LEU A 83 7.04 -5.93 -16.47
N ILE A 84 6.12 -5.03 -16.18
CA ILE A 84 4.90 -5.31 -15.41
C ILE A 84 3.74 -5.08 -16.37
N GLU A 85 2.91 -6.10 -16.59
CA GLU A 85 1.83 -6.03 -17.58
C GLU A 85 0.51 -6.62 -17.09
N ASN A 86 -0.59 -6.12 -17.62
CA ASN A 86 -1.91 -6.68 -17.49
C ASN A 86 -2.72 -6.47 -18.78
N ARG A 87 -4.01 -6.82 -18.77
CA ARG A 87 -4.90 -6.66 -19.95
C ARG A 87 -5.07 -5.21 -20.40
N GLN A 88 -4.73 -4.22 -19.58
CA GLN A 88 -4.95 -2.79 -19.86
C GLN A 88 -3.69 -2.10 -20.40
N GLY A 89 -2.52 -2.70 -20.22
CA GLY A 89 -1.26 -2.13 -20.66
C GLY A 89 -0.07 -2.61 -19.83
N TYR A 90 1.02 -1.86 -19.86
CA TYR A 90 2.26 -2.20 -19.15
C TYR A 90 3.01 -1.00 -18.58
N CYS A 91 3.86 -1.30 -17.61
CA CYS A 91 4.93 -0.43 -17.14
C CYS A 91 6.28 -1.16 -17.32
N GLN A 92 7.24 -0.51 -17.93
CA GLN A 92 8.56 -1.09 -18.19
C GLN A 92 9.68 -0.19 -17.67
N LEU A 93 10.59 -0.77 -16.90
CA LEU A 93 11.86 -0.16 -16.52
C LEU A 93 12.97 -0.84 -17.31
N SER A 94 13.67 -0.08 -18.17
CA SER A 94 14.83 -0.59 -18.88
C SER A 94 15.98 -0.83 -17.92
N MET A 95 16.59 -2.00 -18.00
CA MET A 95 17.69 -2.41 -17.12
C MET A 95 18.96 -2.62 -17.96
N PRO A 96 20.16 -2.50 -17.34
CA PRO A 96 21.39 -2.90 -17.98
C PRO A 96 21.37 -4.42 -18.25
N ASN A 97 22.23 -4.86 -19.15
CA ASN A 97 22.26 -6.23 -19.66
C ASN A 97 22.25 -7.29 -18.59
N GLY A 98 21.23 -8.14 -18.62
CA GLY A 98 21.10 -9.31 -17.79
C GLY A 98 20.63 -9.05 -16.36
N TYR A 99 20.26 -10.13 -15.70
CA TYR A 99 19.91 -10.13 -14.28
C TYR A 99 20.59 -11.32 -13.59
N GLU A 100 20.74 -11.21 -12.29
CA GLU A 100 21.18 -12.29 -11.41
C GLU A 100 20.00 -12.80 -10.60
N PHE A 101 19.67 -14.07 -10.74
CA PHE A 101 18.66 -14.74 -9.93
C PHE A 101 19.28 -15.16 -8.60
N LYS A 102 19.00 -14.45 -7.52
CA LYS A 102 19.50 -14.81 -6.18
C LYS A 102 18.69 -15.94 -5.58
N ASP A 103 17.36 -15.81 -5.59
CA ASP A 103 16.42 -16.84 -5.16
C ASP A 103 15.00 -16.54 -5.72
N GLU A 104 14.03 -17.34 -5.34
CA GLU A 104 12.64 -17.16 -5.79
C GLU A 104 12.00 -15.85 -5.29
N GLN A 105 12.62 -15.14 -4.36
CA GLN A 105 12.12 -13.90 -3.77
C GLN A 105 12.90 -12.68 -4.24
N CYS A 106 14.06 -12.82 -4.86
CA CYS A 106 14.91 -11.70 -5.20
C CYS A 106 15.65 -11.90 -6.52
N ILE A 107 15.58 -10.90 -7.37
CA ILE A 107 16.36 -10.78 -8.60
C ILE A 107 17.15 -9.47 -8.54
N CYS A 108 18.42 -9.51 -8.95
CA CYS A 108 19.30 -8.36 -8.96
C CYS A 108 19.69 -7.90 -10.34
N TYR A 109 19.78 -6.57 -10.50
CA TYR A 109 20.36 -5.87 -11.64
C TYR A 109 21.39 -4.85 -11.12
N GLN A 110 22.69 -5.16 -11.15
CA GLN A 110 23.76 -4.21 -10.79
C GLN A 110 23.45 -3.36 -9.53
N GLY A 111 23.07 -4.04 -8.44
CA GLY A 111 22.74 -3.37 -7.17
C GLY A 111 21.28 -2.95 -6.99
N LEU A 112 20.43 -3.07 -8.01
CA LEU A 112 18.97 -2.95 -7.86
C LEU A 112 18.37 -4.33 -7.55
N GLU A 113 17.88 -4.50 -6.35
CA GLU A 113 17.15 -5.70 -5.96
C GLU A 113 15.66 -5.55 -6.27
N VAL A 114 15.05 -6.59 -6.87
CA VAL A 114 13.64 -6.62 -7.27
C VAL A 114 12.93 -7.74 -6.51
N TYR A 115 11.91 -7.39 -5.79
CA TYR A 115 11.08 -8.28 -4.99
C TYR A 115 9.64 -8.35 -5.53
N PRO A 116 9.00 -9.53 -5.54
CA PRO A 116 7.64 -9.68 -6.05
C PRO A 116 6.60 -9.08 -5.09
N THR A 117 5.55 -8.49 -5.66
CA THR A 117 4.32 -8.11 -4.95
C THR A 117 3.09 -8.72 -5.62
N ALA A 118 1.91 -8.52 -5.06
CA ALA A 118 0.67 -9.09 -5.62
C ALA A 118 0.32 -8.53 -7.02
N ASN A 119 0.65 -7.28 -7.30
CA ASN A 119 0.30 -6.59 -8.56
C ASN A 119 1.49 -5.86 -9.19
N GLY A 120 2.70 -6.23 -8.86
CA GLY A 120 3.88 -5.56 -9.38
C GLY A 120 5.16 -5.98 -8.67
N VAL A 121 6.01 -5.03 -8.38
CA VAL A 121 7.31 -5.25 -7.73
C VAL A 121 7.65 -4.14 -6.74
N VAL A 122 8.49 -4.48 -5.78
CA VAL A 122 9.26 -3.54 -4.99
C VAL A 122 10.71 -3.63 -5.40
N MET A 123 11.34 -2.49 -5.62
CA MET A 123 12.75 -2.40 -6.03
C MET A 123 13.53 -1.63 -4.97
N CYS A 124 14.64 -2.20 -4.53
CA CYS A 124 15.56 -1.60 -3.57
C CYS A 124 16.91 -1.39 -4.21
N ALA A 125 17.47 -0.20 -4.07
CA ALA A 125 18.80 0.11 -4.57
C ALA A 125 19.60 0.88 -3.52
N ASP A 126 20.88 0.52 -3.36
CA ASP A 126 21.86 1.37 -2.72
C ASP A 126 22.42 2.31 -3.80
N LEU A 127 22.29 3.59 -3.56
CA LEU A 127 22.63 4.60 -4.55
C LEU A 127 23.94 5.31 -4.18
N ASP A 128 24.92 5.16 -5.06
CA ASP A 128 26.13 5.99 -5.05
C ASP A 128 25.95 7.10 -6.11
N GLY A 129 25.58 8.30 -5.66
CA GLY A 129 25.41 9.46 -6.54
C GLY A 129 24.00 9.61 -7.15
N GLU A 130 23.92 10.46 -8.18
CA GLU A 130 22.67 10.71 -8.90
C GLU A 130 22.34 9.54 -9.85
N GLN A 131 21.35 8.75 -9.50
CA GLN A 131 20.83 7.72 -10.40
C GLN A 131 19.44 8.12 -10.92
N GLN A 132 19.19 7.86 -12.19
CA GLN A 132 17.92 8.11 -12.84
C GLN A 132 17.25 6.77 -13.19
N TYR A 133 15.99 6.63 -12.77
CA TYR A 133 15.15 5.52 -13.16
C TYR A 133 14.12 5.99 -14.17
N ARG A 134 14.06 5.31 -15.35
CA ARG A 134 13.16 5.67 -16.43
C ARG A 134 12.12 4.59 -16.62
N PHE A 135 10.88 4.93 -16.34
CA PHE A 135 9.74 4.05 -16.54
C PHE A 135 9.02 4.42 -17.83
N ARG A 136 8.79 3.44 -18.68
CA ARG A 136 7.91 3.58 -19.84
C ARG A 136 6.57 2.96 -19.50
N ILE A 137 5.49 3.72 -19.67
CA ILE A 137 4.15 3.28 -19.38
C ILE A 137 3.32 3.33 -20.65
N LYS A 138 2.59 2.25 -20.93
CA LYS A 138 1.60 2.18 -21.99
C LYS A 138 0.31 1.63 -21.44
N THR A 139 -0.81 2.23 -21.83
CA THR A 139 -2.15 1.71 -21.60
C THR A 139 -2.95 1.76 -22.89
N ASP A 140 -3.86 0.81 -23.07
CA ASP A 140 -4.76 0.78 -24.22
C ASP A 140 -5.95 1.76 -24.06
N LYS A 141 -6.10 2.35 -22.87
CA LYS A 141 -7.11 3.35 -22.58
C LYS A 141 -6.50 4.74 -22.51
N PRO A 142 -7.23 5.79 -22.94
CA PRO A 142 -6.75 7.15 -22.80
C PRO A 142 -6.57 7.53 -21.32
N PHE A 143 -5.52 8.30 -21.03
CA PHE A 143 -5.32 8.86 -19.70
C PHE A 143 -6.32 9.96 -19.44
N CYS A 144 -7.03 9.91 -18.31
CA CYS A 144 -7.85 11.04 -17.88
C CYS A 144 -7.09 12.00 -16.98
N GLN A 145 -6.12 11.55 -16.23
CA GLN A 145 -5.35 12.39 -15.32
C GLN A 145 -4.05 11.71 -14.91
N ILE A 146 -2.98 12.52 -14.82
CA ILE A 146 -1.71 12.14 -14.23
C ILE A 146 -1.56 12.95 -12.95
N ARG A 147 -1.19 12.27 -11.87
CA ARG A 147 -0.87 12.91 -10.59
C ARG A 147 0.56 12.58 -10.21
N SER A 148 1.31 13.60 -9.84
CA SER A 148 2.63 13.41 -9.26
C SER A 148 2.80 14.29 -8.03
N ASN A 149 3.54 13.81 -7.08
CA ASN A 149 4.07 14.58 -5.97
C ASN A 149 5.43 13.99 -5.58
N ASN A 150 6.05 14.54 -4.57
CA ASN A 150 7.39 14.13 -4.15
C ASN A 150 7.45 12.68 -3.59
N LYS A 151 6.32 11.99 -3.44
CA LYS A 151 6.24 10.65 -2.85
C LYS A 151 5.82 9.58 -3.83
N TYR A 152 5.01 9.92 -4.80
CA TYR A 152 4.46 8.96 -5.74
C TYR A 152 4.08 9.60 -7.07
N PHE A 153 3.90 8.73 -8.04
CA PHE A 153 3.36 9.04 -9.35
C PHE A 153 2.24 8.06 -9.68
N ALA A 154 1.15 8.54 -10.23
CA ALA A 154 0.03 7.71 -10.65
C ALA A 154 -0.48 8.10 -12.03
N VAL A 155 -0.68 7.11 -12.90
CA VAL A 155 -1.38 7.24 -14.17
C VAL A 155 -2.83 6.81 -13.97
N MET A 156 -3.76 7.70 -14.25
CA MET A 156 -5.18 7.51 -13.97
C MET A 156 -5.92 7.11 -15.24
N GLY A 157 -6.62 6.00 -15.18
CA GLY A 157 -7.61 5.61 -16.19
C GLY A 157 -8.99 6.23 -15.95
N GLU A 158 -10.01 5.69 -16.63
CA GLU A 158 -11.40 6.10 -16.45
C GLU A 158 -11.85 6.00 -14.98
N LYS A 159 -12.72 6.92 -14.56
CA LYS A 159 -13.30 6.98 -13.21
C LYS A 159 -12.25 7.13 -12.10
N PHE A 160 -11.13 7.77 -12.38
CA PHE A 160 -10.06 8.01 -11.40
C PHE A 160 -9.48 6.74 -10.77
N LYS A 161 -9.48 5.63 -11.50
CA LYS A 161 -8.79 4.43 -11.07
C LYS A 161 -7.36 4.48 -11.57
N PRO A 162 -6.34 4.37 -10.71
CA PRO A 162 -4.98 4.32 -11.16
C PRO A 162 -4.74 3.02 -11.95
N PHE A 163 -4.09 3.17 -13.10
CA PHE A 163 -3.59 2.06 -13.87
C PHE A 163 -2.19 1.66 -13.39
N VAL A 164 -1.34 2.64 -13.15
CA VAL A 164 0.01 2.45 -12.61
C VAL A 164 0.22 3.40 -11.45
N THR A 165 0.74 2.88 -10.35
CA THR A 165 1.30 3.67 -9.26
C THR A 165 2.76 3.34 -9.09
N VAL A 166 3.61 4.36 -8.99
CA VAL A 166 5.00 4.25 -8.60
C VAL A 166 5.17 5.09 -7.35
N SER A 167 5.45 4.47 -6.24
CA SER A 167 5.61 5.15 -4.97
C SER A 167 6.98 4.86 -4.36
N CYS A 168 7.51 5.83 -3.64
CA CYS A 168 8.70 5.66 -2.84
C CYS A 168 8.29 5.24 -1.43
N ILE A 169 8.78 4.09 -0.97
CA ILE A 169 8.45 3.51 0.31
C ILE A 169 9.70 3.54 1.20
N GLY A 170 9.59 4.11 2.37
CA GLY A 170 10.58 3.97 3.43
C GLY A 170 11.98 4.56 3.16
N SER A 171 12.84 4.49 4.08
CA SER A 171 14.28 4.79 4.17
C SER A 171 14.80 6.19 3.82
N LEU A 172 14.00 7.15 3.50
CA LEU A 172 14.38 8.52 3.10
C LEU A 172 14.59 9.49 4.26
N TYR A 173 14.76 8.97 5.45
CA TYR A 173 14.65 9.74 6.69
C TYR A 173 15.90 10.47 7.09
N HIS A 174 17.04 10.13 6.51
CA HIS A 174 18.30 10.75 6.92
C HIS A 174 18.49 12.14 6.37
N SER A 175 17.80 12.51 5.29
CA SER A 175 17.95 13.84 4.68
C SER A 175 16.67 14.69 4.64
N GLY A 176 15.51 14.11 4.87
CA GLY A 176 14.22 14.82 4.76
C GLY A 176 13.79 15.14 3.33
N GLU A 177 14.55 14.76 2.33
CA GLU A 177 14.24 14.96 0.92
C GLU A 177 13.73 13.68 0.29
N LEU A 178 12.71 13.80 -0.55
CA LEU A 178 12.05 12.70 -1.23
C LEU A 178 12.42 12.69 -2.70
N PHE A 179 12.35 11.52 -3.32
CA PHE A 179 12.37 11.42 -4.75
C PHE A 179 11.25 12.26 -5.37
N ALA A 180 11.63 13.11 -6.31
CA ALA A 180 10.71 13.78 -7.20
C ALA A 180 10.83 13.16 -8.58
N PRO A 181 9.75 13.01 -9.36
CA PRO A 181 9.89 12.77 -10.77
C PRO A 181 10.66 13.96 -11.37
N ALA A 182 11.83 13.68 -11.93
CA ALA A 182 12.66 14.74 -12.50
C ALA A 182 12.03 15.31 -13.76
N GLU A 183 11.34 14.46 -14.53
CA GLU A 183 10.73 14.84 -15.77
C GLU A 183 9.63 13.86 -16.18
N ILE A 184 8.51 14.41 -16.64
CA ILE A 184 7.44 13.64 -17.29
C ILE A 184 7.44 14.06 -18.76
N LYS A 185 7.73 13.13 -19.66
CA LYS A 185 7.68 13.34 -21.09
C LYS A 185 6.52 12.58 -21.70
N HIS A 186 5.69 13.29 -22.45
CA HIS A 186 4.72 12.67 -23.34
C HIS A 186 5.37 12.40 -24.68
N GLN A 187 5.37 11.16 -25.11
CA GLN A 187 5.92 10.77 -26.39
C GLN A 187 4.88 10.00 -27.19
N LYS A 188 4.55 10.51 -28.39
CA LYS A 188 3.69 9.81 -29.34
C LYS A 188 4.54 8.92 -30.23
N ILE A 189 4.30 7.62 -30.20
CA ILE A 189 4.98 6.62 -31.04
C ILE A 189 3.91 5.79 -31.73
N ASN A 190 3.91 5.77 -33.08
CA ASN A 190 2.93 5.01 -33.87
C ASN A 190 1.48 5.28 -33.46
N ASP A 191 1.11 6.56 -33.35
CA ASP A 191 -0.19 7.06 -32.93
C ASP A 191 -0.67 6.65 -31.52
N LYS A 192 0.18 6.04 -30.73
CA LYS A 192 -0.07 5.73 -29.32
C LYS A 192 0.71 6.68 -28.43
N GLU A 193 0.05 7.20 -27.42
CA GLU A 193 0.69 8.05 -26.42
C GLU A 193 1.41 7.21 -25.38
N TYR A 194 2.64 7.60 -25.09
CA TYR A 194 3.49 7.00 -24.05
C TYR A 194 3.90 8.08 -23.07
N GLU A 195 3.96 7.72 -21.83
CA GLU A 195 4.60 8.53 -20.82
C GLU A 195 5.93 7.93 -20.41
N LEU A 196 6.93 8.77 -20.37
CA LEU A 196 8.22 8.47 -19.80
C LEU A 196 8.36 9.21 -18.48
N ILE A 197 8.43 8.47 -17.39
CA ILE A 197 8.67 9.01 -16.08
C ILE A 197 10.13 8.81 -15.75
N VAL A 198 10.79 9.90 -15.41
CA VAL A 198 12.18 9.88 -14.99
C VAL A 198 12.23 10.27 -13.51
N PHE A 199 12.63 9.35 -12.66
CA PHE A 199 12.95 9.65 -11.28
C PHE A 199 14.43 9.97 -11.14
N SER A 200 14.74 11.09 -10.54
CA SER A 200 16.11 11.45 -10.16
C SER A 200 16.26 11.34 -8.65
N ASN A 201 17.31 10.72 -8.20
CA ASN A 201 17.74 10.85 -6.83
C ASN A 201 18.53 12.14 -6.68
N THR A 202 17.91 13.16 -6.13
CA THR A 202 18.58 14.42 -5.76
C THR A 202 18.97 14.46 -4.29
N SER A 203 18.63 13.41 -3.54
CA SER A 203 18.86 13.35 -2.09
C SER A 203 20.09 12.51 -1.74
N TYR A 204 20.65 12.78 -0.59
CA TYR A 204 21.77 12.02 -0.01
C TYR A 204 21.34 10.67 0.59
N ALA A 205 20.16 10.16 0.26
CA ALA A 205 19.72 8.85 0.72
C ALA A 205 20.60 7.76 0.10
N LYS A 206 21.18 6.91 0.94
CA LYS A 206 22.02 5.80 0.48
C LYS A 206 21.21 4.64 -0.10
N SER A 207 19.95 4.50 0.28
CA SER A 207 19.07 3.44 -0.22
C SER A 207 17.68 3.97 -0.57
N VAL A 208 17.10 3.38 -1.60
CA VAL A 208 15.78 3.74 -2.12
C VAL A 208 14.96 2.50 -2.33
N LEU A 209 13.72 2.57 -1.89
CA LEU A 209 12.73 1.53 -2.08
C LEU A 209 11.58 2.08 -2.93
N PHE A 210 11.40 1.53 -4.13
CA PHE A 210 10.26 1.83 -4.99
C PHE A 210 9.25 0.70 -4.96
N GLU A 211 8.00 1.06 -4.99
CA GLU A 211 6.92 0.13 -5.27
C GLU A 211 6.23 0.51 -6.57
N VAL A 212 6.13 -0.42 -7.51
CA VAL A 212 5.46 -0.25 -8.79
C VAL A 212 4.30 -1.24 -8.87
N ASN A 213 3.09 -0.72 -8.99
CA ASN A 213 1.87 -1.52 -9.06
C ASN A 213 1.03 -1.13 -10.28
N LEU A 214 0.42 -2.13 -10.93
CA LEU A 214 -0.46 -1.93 -12.09
C LEU A 214 -1.94 -1.85 -11.76
N GLN A 215 -2.32 -1.88 -10.52
CA GLN A 215 -3.74 -1.81 -10.18
C GLN A 215 -3.96 -1.21 -8.80
N GLU A 216 -5.00 -0.38 -8.71
CA GLU A 216 -5.46 0.13 -7.44
C GLU A 216 -5.97 -1.01 -6.56
N ASN A 217 -5.59 -0.96 -5.31
CA ASN A 217 -6.30 -1.66 -4.28
C ASN A 217 -7.53 -0.86 -3.86
N LYS A 218 -8.68 -1.54 -3.75
CA LYS A 218 -9.96 -0.91 -3.42
C LYS A 218 -10.46 -1.22 -2.02
N LEU A 219 -9.81 -2.15 -1.33
CA LEU A 219 -10.30 -2.59 -0.03
C LEU A 219 -10.17 -1.50 1.03
N PHE A 220 -9.07 -0.74 0.98
CA PHE A 220 -8.81 0.38 1.88
C PHE A 220 -8.57 1.63 1.05
N GLN A 221 -9.49 2.58 1.13
CA GLN A 221 -9.26 3.91 0.60
C GLN A 221 -8.56 4.73 1.65
N ASP A 222 -7.50 5.42 1.29
CA ASP A 222 -6.83 6.33 2.19
C ASP A 222 -6.26 7.57 1.51
N THR A 223 -5.86 8.51 2.30
CA THR A 223 -5.11 9.69 1.89
C THR A 223 -4.39 10.29 3.08
N THR A 224 -3.25 10.88 2.84
CA THR A 224 -2.55 11.70 3.86
C THR A 224 -2.80 13.16 3.58
N VAL A 225 -3.09 13.92 4.62
CA VAL A 225 -3.15 15.38 4.58
C VAL A 225 -1.99 15.97 5.38
N GLU A 226 -1.40 17.05 4.88
CA GLU A 226 -0.14 17.60 5.40
C GLU A 226 -0.18 19.12 5.50
N SER A 227 0.24 19.66 6.64
CA SER A 227 0.06 21.09 6.96
C SER A 227 0.97 22.03 6.14
N LYS A 228 2.14 21.57 5.72
CA LYS A 228 3.05 22.40 4.90
C LYS A 228 2.69 22.43 3.41
N ASN A 229 1.88 21.45 2.94
CA ASN A 229 1.34 21.43 1.59
C ASN A 229 -0.20 21.32 1.65
N PRO A 230 -0.89 22.36 2.12
CA PRO A 230 -2.28 22.27 2.55
C PRO A 230 -3.29 21.95 1.45
N LYS A 231 -2.91 22.16 0.19
CA LYS A 231 -3.72 21.83 -1.00
C LYS A 231 -3.35 20.48 -1.63
N GLN A 232 -2.29 19.84 -1.13
CA GLN A 232 -1.81 18.55 -1.65
C GLN A 232 -2.77 17.42 -1.27
N ASN A 233 -3.08 16.56 -2.25
CA ASN A 233 -3.76 15.30 -2.03
C ASN A 233 -2.79 14.13 -2.25
N ASN A 234 -2.76 13.18 -1.35
CA ASN A 234 -1.82 12.05 -1.36
C ASN A 234 -2.56 10.70 -1.44
N ALA A 235 -3.64 10.61 -2.20
CA ALA A 235 -4.51 9.44 -2.25
C ALA A 235 -3.85 8.15 -2.76
N PHE A 236 -2.74 8.24 -3.50
CA PHE A 236 -2.07 7.07 -4.11
C PHE A 236 -0.66 6.85 -3.57
N GLY A 237 -0.33 7.49 -2.46
CA GLY A 237 0.98 7.26 -1.83
C GLY A 237 1.03 5.92 -1.13
N GLY A 238 2.01 5.07 -1.45
CA GLY A 238 2.26 3.82 -0.72
C GLY A 238 2.83 4.04 0.69
N THR A 239 3.14 5.28 1.04
CA THR A 239 3.78 5.67 2.30
C THR A 239 3.14 6.93 2.86
N ALA A 240 2.92 6.95 4.17
CA ALA A 240 2.47 8.12 4.91
C ALA A 240 3.39 8.43 6.11
N PHE A 241 3.62 9.72 6.35
CA PHE A 241 4.16 10.20 7.63
C PHE A 241 2.98 10.60 8.50
N VAL A 242 2.87 10.04 9.68
CA VAL A 242 1.83 10.40 10.64
C VAL A 242 2.49 11.04 11.85
N GLY A 243 2.08 12.25 12.19
CA GLY A 243 2.70 13.04 13.24
C GLY A 243 3.21 14.38 12.73
N ASN A 244 4.41 14.80 13.16
CA ASN A 244 4.98 16.07 12.79
C ASN A 244 6.41 15.89 12.28
N SER A 245 6.66 16.27 11.04
CA SER A 245 7.98 16.24 10.42
C SER A 245 8.40 17.62 9.94
N ASN A 246 9.72 17.85 9.85
CA ASN A 246 10.26 19.10 9.32
C ASN A 246 9.87 19.32 7.85
N THR A 247 9.72 18.25 7.08
CA THR A 247 9.43 18.32 5.64
C THR A 247 7.96 18.61 5.36
N PHE A 248 7.03 17.91 6.04
CA PHE A 248 5.61 17.96 5.71
C PHE A 248 4.75 18.66 6.75
N GLY A 249 5.35 19.02 7.90
CA GLY A 249 4.63 19.57 9.04
C GLY A 249 3.79 18.48 9.73
N GLU A 250 2.64 18.86 10.26
CA GLU A 250 1.70 17.91 10.85
C GLU A 250 0.99 17.12 9.76
N GLN A 251 0.95 15.79 9.92
CA GLN A 251 0.31 14.88 8.98
C GLN A 251 -0.66 13.94 9.67
N TRP A 252 -1.82 13.77 9.05
CA TRP A 252 -2.85 12.81 9.42
C TRP A 252 -3.11 11.84 8.28
N LEU A 253 -3.30 10.56 8.61
CA LEU A 253 -3.74 9.54 7.67
C LEU A 253 -5.25 9.34 7.85
N TYR A 254 -5.98 9.48 6.76
CA TYR A 254 -7.38 9.07 6.65
C TYR A 254 -7.41 7.68 6.04
N ALA A 255 -8.06 6.73 6.68
CA ALA A 255 -8.18 5.37 6.19
C ALA A 255 -9.63 4.88 6.31
N ARG A 256 -10.11 4.24 5.25
CA ARG A 256 -11.46 3.69 5.19
C ARG A 256 -11.44 2.34 4.48
N PRO A 257 -11.80 1.23 5.14
CA PRO A 257 -12.06 -0.01 4.44
C PRO A 257 -13.27 0.15 3.51
N ASP A 258 -13.31 -0.62 2.45
CA ASP A 258 -14.54 -0.81 1.70
C ASP A 258 -15.49 -1.66 2.51
N PHE A 259 -16.40 -1.02 3.21
CA PHE A 259 -17.35 -1.70 4.09
C PHE A 259 -18.31 -2.64 3.35
N SER A 260 -18.47 -2.52 2.03
CA SER A 260 -19.24 -3.49 1.25
C SER A 260 -18.63 -4.90 1.34
N ILE A 261 -17.33 -5.01 1.55
CA ILE A 261 -16.61 -6.28 1.72
C ILE A 261 -16.85 -6.87 3.11
N LEU A 262 -17.25 -6.03 4.05
CA LEU A 262 -17.60 -6.43 5.41
C LEU A 262 -19.09 -6.74 5.59
N ASN A 263 -19.90 -6.68 4.53
CA ASN A 263 -21.34 -6.92 4.60
C ASN A 263 -21.71 -8.29 5.18
N ASP A 264 -20.85 -9.28 4.99
CA ASP A 264 -21.01 -10.61 5.59
C ASP A 264 -20.81 -10.64 7.11
N LEU A 265 -20.31 -9.54 7.70
CA LEU A 265 -20.22 -9.35 9.15
C LEU A 265 -21.41 -8.63 9.77
N LEU A 266 -22.29 -8.02 8.95
CA LEU A 266 -23.45 -7.25 9.44
C LEU A 266 -24.39 -8.09 10.32
N GLU A 267 -24.50 -9.37 10.01
CA GLU A 267 -25.33 -10.33 10.76
C GLU A 267 -24.58 -11.07 11.86
N LYS A 268 -23.28 -10.76 12.05
CA LYS A 268 -22.41 -11.43 13.01
C LYS A 268 -22.26 -10.62 14.28
N SER A 269 -22.12 -11.32 15.40
CA SER A 269 -21.79 -10.69 16.68
C SER A 269 -20.29 -10.40 16.75
N ILE A 270 -19.91 -9.17 16.40
CA ILE A 270 -18.53 -8.71 16.47
C ILE A 270 -18.14 -8.52 17.94
N GLN A 271 -17.08 -9.18 18.37
CA GLN A 271 -16.58 -9.14 19.72
C GLN A 271 -15.42 -8.16 19.87
N LYS A 272 -14.48 -8.21 18.92
CA LYS A 272 -13.29 -7.36 18.87
C LYS A 272 -12.92 -7.04 17.44
N ALA A 273 -12.38 -5.84 17.25
CA ALA A 273 -11.80 -5.45 15.97
C ALA A 273 -10.54 -4.61 16.17
N TYR A 274 -9.51 -4.90 15.39
CA TYR A 274 -8.22 -4.22 15.45
C TYR A 274 -7.75 -3.82 14.06
N LEU A 275 -7.33 -2.57 13.93
CA LEU A 275 -6.66 -2.07 12.72
C LEU A 275 -5.15 -2.16 12.92
N TYR A 276 -4.47 -2.83 12.00
CA TYR A 276 -3.03 -2.94 11.96
C TYR A 276 -2.48 -2.08 10.83
N ILE A 277 -1.64 -1.11 11.18
CA ILE A 277 -0.98 -0.22 10.23
C ILE A 277 0.51 -0.53 10.24
N PRO A 278 1.09 -0.99 9.12
CA PRO A 278 2.49 -1.37 9.06
C PRO A 278 3.42 -0.19 9.31
N ILE A 279 4.44 -0.41 10.12
CA ILE A 279 5.52 0.53 10.39
C ILE A 279 6.64 0.27 9.38
N LEU A 280 6.93 1.22 8.52
CA LEU A 280 8.01 1.16 7.54
C LEU A 280 9.33 1.66 8.13
N HIS A 281 9.23 2.67 8.99
CA HIS A 281 10.35 3.13 9.79
C HIS A 281 10.02 2.95 11.28
N ARG A 282 10.92 2.31 12.01
CA ARG A 282 10.71 2.04 13.43
C ARG A 282 10.77 3.34 14.22
N ASN A 283 9.65 3.68 14.79
CA ASN A 283 9.47 4.83 15.64
C ASN A 283 8.64 4.39 16.84
N ASP A 284 8.97 4.86 18.03
CA ASP A 284 8.23 4.54 19.27
C ASP A 284 6.99 5.42 19.45
N MET A 285 6.65 6.23 18.45
CA MET A 285 5.48 7.07 18.48
C MET A 285 4.20 6.24 18.58
N LYS A 286 3.32 6.62 19.49
CA LYS A 286 1.95 6.12 19.59
C LYS A 286 1.05 6.87 18.61
N LEU A 287 0.29 6.13 17.84
CA LEU A 287 -0.75 6.69 17.01
C LEU A 287 -2.08 6.70 17.74
N MET A 288 -2.94 7.63 17.37
CA MET A 288 -4.32 7.71 17.85
C MET A 288 -5.28 7.60 16.69
N THR A 289 -6.34 6.82 16.88
CA THR A 289 -7.44 6.74 15.94
C THR A 289 -8.60 7.59 16.43
N VAL A 290 -9.15 8.39 15.54
CA VAL A 290 -10.36 9.18 15.76
C VAL A 290 -11.40 8.74 14.75
N GLY A 291 -12.59 8.37 15.21
CA GLY A 291 -13.70 8.06 14.33
C GLY A 291 -14.19 9.30 13.58
N LEU A 292 -14.55 9.12 12.32
CA LEU A 292 -15.16 10.16 11.48
C LEU A 292 -16.68 10.06 11.54
N SER A 293 -17.33 11.22 11.60
CA SER A 293 -18.79 11.31 11.50
C SER A 293 -19.30 11.54 10.08
N THR A 294 -18.41 11.75 9.13
CA THR A 294 -18.77 12.03 7.73
C THR A 294 -17.82 11.34 6.76
N ARG A 295 -18.32 11.05 5.55
CA ARG A 295 -17.49 10.54 4.45
C ARG A 295 -16.32 11.48 4.17
N PHE A 296 -15.14 10.93 3.99
CA PHE A 296 -14.06 11.62 3.33
C PHE A 296 -13.89 11.13 1.89
N CYS A 297 -13.37 11.99 1.04
CA CYS A 297 -13.01 11.61 -0.31
C CYS A 297 -11.50 11.45 -0.40
N SER A 298 -10.99 10.25 -0.67
CA SER A 298 -9.55 10.02 -0.76
C SER A 298 -8.90 10.91 -1.83
N PHE A 299 -9.60 11.16 -2.95
CA PHE A 299 -9.09 12.01 -4.03
C PHE A 299 -9.29 13.50 -3.83
N GLY A 300 -10.12 13.92 -2.90
CA GLY A 300 -10.48 15.32 -2.66
C GLY A 300 -10.03 15.88 -1.32
N SER A 301 -9.65 15.02 -0.37
CA SER A 301 -9.26 15.47 0.96
C SER A 301 -7.86 16.07 0.96
N THR A 302 -7.73 17.26 1.54
CA THR A 302 -6.49 18.01 1.70
C THR A 302 -6.44 18.56 3.12
N TRP A 303 -5.32 19.18 3.52
CA TRP A 303 -5.24 19.81 4.84
C TRP A 303 -6.25 20.93 5.02
N ASP A 304 -6.50 21.74 3.97
CA ASP A 304 -7.41 22.89 4.02
C ASP A 304 -8.87 22.49 4.22
N ASN A 305 -9.28 21.35 3.67
CA ASN A 305 -10.66 20.87 3.75
C ASN A 305 -10.84 19.64 4.66
N LYS A 306 -9.81 19.30 5.46
CA LYS A 306 -9.85 18.14 6.34
C LYS A 306 -11.01 18.16 7.32
N LYS A 307 -11.54 17.00 7.64
CA LYS A 307 -12.59 16.83 8.63
C LYS A 307 -12.00 16.47 9.99
N ALA A 308 -12.55 17.03 11.03
CA ALA A 308 -12.04 16.84 12.40
C ALA A 308 -12.48 15.53 13.03
N GLY A 309 -13.31 14.76 12.57
CA GLY A 309 -13.77 13.50 13.16
C GLY A 309 -14.43 13.64 14.55
N THR A 310 -14.92 12.53 15.05
CA THR A 310 -15.52 12.44 16.39
C THR A 310 -14.46 12.43 17.50
N GLN A 311 -14.87 12.72 18.73
CA GLN A 311 -13.95 12.85 19.87
C GLN A 311 -13.39 11.52 20.41
N LYS A 312 -13.86 10.37 19.94
CA LYS A 312 -13.36 9.09 20.43
C LYS A 312 -11.99 8.79 19.84
N MET A 313 -11.01 8.62 20.71
CA MET A 313 -9.62 8.36 20.32
C MET A 313 -9.11 7.11 21.06
N ASN A 314 -8.56 6.16 20.29
CA ASN A 314 -7.92 4.96 20.81
C ASN A 314 -6.42 5.03 20.50
N SER A 315 -5.57 4.78 21.48
CA SER A 315 -4.13 4.72 21.29
C SER A 315 -3.72 3.40 20.68
N SER A 316 -2.67 3.42 19.86
CA SER A 316 -2.02 2.21 19.35
C SER A 316 -1.10 1.58 20.38
N GLU A 317 -0.91 0.26 20.22
CA GLU A 317 0.24 -0.48 20.72
C GLU A 317 1.08 -0.96 19.54
N ILE A 318 2.38 -1.21 19.77
CA ILE A 318 3.26 -1.80 18.74
C ILE A 318 3.27 -3.31 18.92
N VAL A 319 2.82 -4.01 17.87
CA VAL A 319 2.83 -5.48 17.82
C VAL A 319 3.59 -5.92 16.58
N TYR A 320 4.69 -6.65 16.76
CA TYR A 320 5.59 -7.04 15.68
C TYR A 320 6.09 -5.81 14.92
N ARG A 321 5.63 -5.58 13.69
CA ARG A 321 5.96 -4.41 12.86
C ARG A 321 4.74 -3.51 12.58
N TYR A 322 3.73 -3.55 13.43
CA TYR A 322 2.48 -2.84 13.22
C TYR A 322 2.13 -1.94 14.40
N HIS A 323 1.55 -0.81 14.08
CA HIS A 323 0.67 -0.13 15.03
C HIS A 323 -0.66 -0.88 15.05
N LYS A 324 -1.01 -1.45 16.18
CA LYS A 324 -2.30 -2.09 16.44
C LYS A 324 -3.21 -1.13 17.18
N ILE A 325 -4.37 -0.86 16.62
CA ILE A 325 -5.36 0.09 17.18
C ILE A 325 -6.68 -0.64 17.39
N ASP A 326 -7.22 -0.58 18.62
CA ASP A 326 -8.55 -1.11 18.91
C ASP A 326 -9.61 -0.22 18.25
N VAL A 327 -10.33 -0.76 17.27
CA VAL A 327 -11.43 -0.09 16.55
C VAL A 327 -12.79 -0.75 16.85
N THR A 328 -12.86 -1.62 17.85
CA THR A 328 -14.05 -2.39 18.20
C THR A 328 -15.28 -1.52 18.34
N ASP A 329 -15.20 -0.51 19.17
CA ASP A 329 -16.35 0.38 19.43
C ASP A 329 -16.76 1.21 18.20
N MET A 330 -15.83 1.43 17.26
CA MET A 330 -16.13 2.16 16.02
C MET A 330 -16.88 1.30 15.01
N ILE A 331 -16.67 -0.03 15.06
CA ILE A 331 -17.34 -0.99 14.17
C ILE A 331 -18.65 -1.48 14.79
N THR A 332 -18.68 -1.74 16.11
CA THR A 332 -19.84 -2.38 16.78
C THR A 332 -20.93 -1.39 17.17
N ARG A 333 -20.60 -0.13 17.44
CA ARG A 333 -21.51 0.86 18.00
C ARG A 333 -22.61 1.28 17.03
N ASP A 334 -22.34 1.13 15.77
CA ASP A 334 -23.27 1.48 14.72
C ASP A 334 -23.06 0.50 13.56
N GLN A 335 -23.95 -0.46 13.40
CA GLN A 335 -24.03 -1.20 12.13
C GLN A 335 -24.14 -0.23 10.94
N ARG A 336 -24.54 1.03 11.19
CA ARG A 336 -24.46 2.13 10.25
C ARG A 336 -23.03 2.50 9.86
N LEU A 337 -22.01 2.34 10.72
CA LEU A 337 -20.60 2.56 10.32
C LEU A 337 -20.18 1.59 9.21
N LEU A 338 -20.60 0.34 9.26
CA LEU A 338 -20.39 -0.62 8.19
C LEU A 338 -21.16 -0.26 6.91
N ALA A 339 -22.29 0.45 7.05
CA ALA A 339 -23.14 0.89 5.94
C ALA A 339 -22.86 2.34 5.48
N SER A 340 -22.26 3.19 6.33
CA SER A 340 -22.20 4.65 6.13
C SER A 340 -21.02 5.13 5.33
N SER A 341 -20.05 4.28 5.01
CA SER A 341 -18.80 4.66 4.35
C SER A 341 -17.96 5.72 5.10
N GLU A 342 -18.09 5.79 6.41
CA GLU A 342 -17.21 6.56 7.27
C GLU A 342 -15.86 5.86 7.43
N GLY A 343 -14.83 6.61 7.83
CA GLY A 343 -13.49 6.07 8.01
C GLY A 343 -12.84 6.58 9.28
N TRP A 344 -11.57 6.30 9.41
CA TRP A 344 -10.75 6.70 10.56
C TRP A 344 -9.78 7.80 10.22
N ILE A 345 -9.60 8.73 11.17
CA ILE A 345 -8.44 9.62 11.17
C ILE A 345 -7.40 9.02 12.11
N ILE A 346 -6.19 8.92 11.61
CA ILE A 346 -5.05 8.39 12.35
C ILE A 346 -4.01 9.51 12.44
N LYS A 347 -3.65 9.86 13.66
CA LYS A 347 -2.71 10.95 13.95
C LYS A 347 -1.83 10.61 15.15
N SER A 348 -0.82 11.41 15.41
CA SER A 348 0.00 11.27 16.61
C SER A 348 -0.81 11.40 17.89
N ALA A 349 -0.52 10.57 18.88
CA ALA A 349 -1.09 10.67 20.22
C ALA A 349 -0.61 11.92 20.96
N VAL A 350 0.56 12.43 20.63
CA VAL A 350 1.17 13.59 21.27
C VAL A 350 1.46 14.64 20.22
N LYS A 351 0.96 15.83 20.45
CA LYS A 351 1.18 16.96 19.55
C LYS A 351 2.68 17.31 19.52
N ASN A 352 3.24 17.51 18.35
CA ASN A 352 4.65 17.90 18.11
C ASN A 352 5.71 16.89 18.60
N SER A 353 5.39 15.61 18.73
CA SER A 353 6.30 14.59 19.28
C SER A 353 7.06 13.78 18.23
N GLY A 354 7.23 14.29 17.01
CA GLY A 354 7.85 13.56 15.92
C GLY A 354 6.85 12.85 15.02
N PHE A 355 7.30 11.85 14.27
CA PHE A 355 6.46 11.16 13.28
C PHE A 355 6.73 9.66 13.23
N SER A 356 5.76 8.91 12.73
CA SER A 356 5.90 7.53 12.31
C SER A 356 5.71 7.43 10.81
N VAL A 357 6.52 6.59 10.17
CA VAL A 357 6.33 6.27 8.76
C VAL A 357 5.59 4.96 8.67
N VAL A 358 4.47 5.04 8.02
CA VAL A 358 3.54 3.93 7.91
C VAL A 358 3.20 3.64 6.45
N SER A 359 2.81 2.41 6.19
CA SER A 359 2.25 2.02 4.91
C SER A 359 0.80 2.49 4.78
N THR A 360 0.41 2.80 3.57
CA THR A 360 -0.98 3.10 3.19
C THR A 360 -1.71 1.85 2.68
N GLY A 361 -3.01 1.96 2.44
CA GLY A 361 -3.82 0.89 1.88
C GLY A 361 -3.44 0.50 0.46
N ASP A 362 -2.82 1.41 -0.28
CA ASP A 362 -2.35 1.19 -1.65
C ASP A 362 -1.06 0.37 -1.72
N SER A 363 -0.37 0.16 -0.60
CA SER A 363 0.89 -0.58 -0.59
C SER A 363 0.67 -2.09 -0.63
N PHE A 364 1.27 -2.73 -1.63
CA PHE A 364 1.36 -4.18 -1.74
C PHE A 364 2.58 -4.76 -1.00
N TYR A 365 3.54 -3.92 -0.67
CA TYR A 365 4.73 -4.31 0.11
C TYR A 365 4.40 -4.60 1.56
N ALA A 366 3.57 -3.75 2.17
CA ALA A 366 3.18 -3.85 3.57
C ALA A 366 1.70 -3.47 3.71
N PRO A 367 0.77 -4.42 3.53
CA PRO A 367 -0.66 -4.13 3.55
C PRO A 367 -1.15 -3.78 4.95
N GLN A 368 -2.12 -2.87 5.02
CA GLN A 368 -2.92 -2.68 6.22
C GLN A 368 -3.83 -3.90 6.43
N ILE A 369 -4.12 -4.22 7.69
CA ILE A 369 -4.93 -5.38 8.06
C ILE A 369 -6.01 -4.95 9.04
N LEU A 370 -7.26 -5.33 8.77
CA LEU A 370 -8.35 -5.25 9.73
C LEU A 370 -8.66 -6.66 10.25
N GLU A 371 -8.39 -6.89 11.53
CA GLU A 371 -8.77 -8.11 12.23
C GLU A 371 -10.14 -7.94 12.86
N VAL A 372 -11.04 -8.90 12.67
CA VAL A 372 -12.36 -8.92 13.30
C VAL A 372 -12.63 -10.27 13.91
N ASN A 373 -12.88 -10.29 15.21
CA ASN A 373 -13.30 -11.47 15.97
C ASN A 373 -14.82 -11.49 16.10
N PHE A 374 -15.46 -12.57 15.72
CA PHE A 374 -16.92 -12.68 15.68
C PHE A 374 -17.43 -14.09 15.98
N LYS A 375 -18.72 -14.19 16.31
CA LYS A 375 -19.47 -15.43 16.44
C LYS A 375 -20.48 -15.60 15.34
#